data_52dee6650897344008ec190dd31a2cb6
#
_entry.id   52dee6650897344008ec190dd31a2cb6
#
_cell.length_a   1.000
_cell.length_b   1.000
_cell.length_c   1.000
_cell.angle_alpha   90.00
_cell.angle_beta   90.00
_cell.angle_gamma   90.00
#
_symmetry.space_group_name_H-M   'P 1'
#
loop_
_entity.id
_entity.type
_entity.pdbx_description
1 polymer ?
#
loop_
_entity_poly.entity_id
_entity_poly.type
_entity_poly.pdbx_seq_one_letter_code
_entity_poly.pdbx_strand_id
1 'polypeptide(L)'
;MFLEEGKKALDAKWAELETLKKTYDSGMADYTAGMSAYEDNLSELNANQAKLNAQKQVLTESKQTIAAKEQELASAQNTIAENEASLDSAKAEIAETEKKLNDAQSEINKNEKKLADAKKEIKENE
;
A
#
# COMPACT_ATOMS: atom_id res chain seq x y z
N MET A 1 -82.10 21.49 39.06
CA MET A 1 -81.41 20.28 39.35
C MET A 1 -80.95 19.55 38.10
N PHE A 2 -81.84 19.23 37.17
CA PHE A 2 -81.43 18.57 35.94
C PHE A 2 -80.42 19.34 35.09
N LEU A 3 -80.51 20.67 35.07
CA LEU A 3 -79.58 21.52 34.29
C LEU A 3 -78.18 21.55 34.92
N GLU A 4 -78.06 21.55 36.23
CA GLU A 4 -76.75 21.53 36.94
C GLU A 4 -76.08 20.19 36.78
N GLU A 5 -76.78 19.07 36.87
CA GLU A 5 -76.22 17.76 36.67
C GLU A 5 -75.79 17.53 35.22
N GLY A 6 -76.61 18.02 34.27
CA GLY A 6 -76.23 17.98 32.87
C GLY A 6 -75.05 18.81 32.52
N LYS A 7 -74.90 19.97 33.16
CA LYS A 7 -73.72 20.86 33.00
C LYS A 7 -72.46 20.21 33.55
N LYS A 8 -72.55 19.57 34.74
CA LYS A 8 -71.41 18.85 35.36
C LYS A 8 -70.96 17.70 34.44
N ALA A 9 -71.93 16.94 33.92
CA ALA A 9 -71.61 15.82 33.02
C ALA A 9 -70.94 16.33 31.72
N LEU A 10 -71.40 17.42 31.18
CA LEU A 10 -70.82 18.03 30.00
C LEU A 10 -69.42 18.53 30.27
N ASP A 11 -69.20 19.25 31.37
CA ASP A 11 -67.88 19.76 31.78
C ASP A 11 -66.89 18.61 31.99
N ALA A 12 -67.31 17.49 32.57
CA ALA A 12 -66.48 16.30 32.78
C ALA A 12 -66.10 15.67 31.41
N LYS A 13 -67.00 15.64 30.46
CA LYS A 13 -66.72 15.15 29.08
C LYS A 13 -65.79 16.05 28.34
N TRP A 14 -65.93 17.36 28.48
CA TRP A 14 -64.98 18.33 27.92
C TRP A 14 -63.56 18.17 28.50
N ALA A 15 -63.45 17.92 29.79
CA ALA A 15 -62.17 17.69 30.44
C ALA A 15 -61.50 16.39 29.93
N GLU A 16 -62.27 15.32 29.75
CA GLU A 16 -61.81 14.07 29.15
C GLU A 16 -61.31 14.29 27.72
N LEU A 17 -62.08 15.05 26.92
CA LEU A 17 -61.73 15.35 25.55
C LEU A 17 -60.42 16.14 25.46
N GLU A 18 -60.26 17.13 26.33
CA GLU A 18 -59.00 17.92 26.38
C GLU A 18 -57.80 17.03 26.71
N THR A 19 -57.95 16.11 27.69
CA THR A 19 -56.91 15.16 28.07
C THR A 19 -56.53 14.25 26.89
N LEU A 20 -57.54 13.71 26.21
CA LEU A 20 -57.35 12.86 25.04
C LEU A 20 -56.65 13.63 23.90
N LYS A 21 -57.06 14.88 23.68
CA LYS A 21 -56.41 15.73 22.67
C LYS A 21 -54.95 15.98 23.00
N LYS A 22 -54.59 16.27 24.25
CA LYS A 22 -53.20 16.45 24.69
C LYS A 22 -52.40 15.18 24.47
N THR A 23 -52.95 14.01 24.82
CA THR A 23 -52.28 12.72 24.62
C THR A 23 -52.05 12.47 23.12
N TYR A 24 -53.07 12.75 22.28
CA TYR A 24 -52.92 12.62 20.83
C TYR A 24 -51.85 13.56 20.27
N ASP A 25 -51.87 14.84 20.65
CA ASP A 25 -50.91 15.83 20.16
C ASP A 25 -49.51 15.47 20.58
N SER A 26 -49.32 15.01 21.82
CA SER A 26 -48.04 14.52 22.33
C SER A 26 -47.54 13.30 21.54
N GLY A 27 -48.43 12.36 21.29
CA GLY A 27 -48.09 11.16 20.50
C GLY A 27 -47.70 11.50 19.06
N MET A 28 -48.41 12.45 18.45
CA MET A 28 -48.09 12.92 17.09
C MET A 28 -46.75 13.65 17.06
N ALA A 29 -46.43 14.45 18.08
CA ALA A 29 -45.12 15.11 18.20
C ALA A 29 -44.01 14.08 18.32
N ASP A 30 -44.19 13.06 19.13
CA ASP A 30 -43.21 11.95 19.30
C ASP A 30 -43.00 11.17 18.01
N TYR A 31 -44.13 10.89 17.31
CA TYR A 31 -44.07 10.20 16.02
C TYR A 31 -43.27 11.02 15.00
N THR A 32 -43.57 12.32 14.89
CA THR A 32 -42.90 13.23 13.95
C THR A 32 -41.39 13.32 14.25
N ALA A 33 -41.04 13.44 15.54
CA ALA A 33 -39.65 13.47 15.97
C ALA A 33 -38.95 12.16 15.65
N GLY A 34 -39.62 11.03 15.87
CA GLY A 34 -39.09 9.69 15.54
C GLY A 34 -38.88 9.51 14.03
N MET A 35 -39.79 9.99 13.21
CA MET A 35 -39.67 9.94 11.75
C MET A 35 -38.49 10.79 11.27
N SER A 36 -38.33 12.00 11.84
CA SER A 36 -37.20 12.86 11.51
C SER A 36 -35.87 12.23 11.87
N ALA A 37 -35.75 11.62 13.06
CA ALA A 37 -34.57 10.90 13.50
C ALA A 37 -34.28 9.70 12.59
N TYR A 38 -35.29 8.98 12.18
CA TYR A 38 -35.16 7.87 11.24
C TYR A 38 -34.61 8.32 9.88
N GLU A 39 -35.17 9.40 9.34
CA GLU A 39 -34.69 9.97 8.07
C GLU A 39 -33.24 10.44 8.15
N ASP A 40 -32.87 11.11 9.25
CA ASP A 40 -31.50 11.55 9.48
C ASP A 40 -30.53 10.37 9.57
N ASN A 41 -30.91 9.32 10.31
CA ASN A 41 -30.11 8.10 10.44
C ASN A 41 -29.96 7.38 9.11
N LEU A 42 -31.03 7.33 8.30
CA LEU A 42 -30.98 6.72 6.97
C LEU A 42 -30.03 7.50 6.05
N SER A 43 -30.09 8.83 6.09
CA SER A 43 -29.19 9.70 5.34
C SER A 43 -27.73 9.48 5.73
N GLU A 44 -27.46 9.40 7.04
CA GLU A 44 -26.12 9.12 7.56
C GLU A 44 -25.61 7.73 7.13
N LEU A 45 -26.50 6.72 7.21
CA LEU A 45 -26.17 5.36 6.76
C LEU A 45 -25.81 5.33 5.28
N ASN A 46 -26.58 6.02 4.45
CA ASN A 46 -26.29 6.10 3.01
C ASN A 46 -24.96 6.81 2.74
N ALA A 47 -24.66 7.89 3.46
CA ALA A 47 -23.39 8.60 3.34
C ALA A 47 -22.21 7.71 3.76
N ASN A 48 -22.37 6.97 4.86
CA ASN A 48 -21.35 6.04 5.33
C ASN A 48 -21.13 4.88 4.35
N GLN A 49 -22.21 4.38 3.74
CA GLN A 49 -22.10 3.35 2.71
C GLN A 49 -21.33 3.85 1.49
N ALA A 50 -21.58 5.08 1.06
CA ALA A 50 -20.85 5.70 -0.05
C ALA A 50 -19.35 5.86 0.27
N LYS A 51 -19.01 6.30 1.49
CA LYS A 51 -17.62 6.39 1.96
C LYS A 51 -16.94 5.03 1.96
N LEU A 52 -17.64 4.00 2.47
CA LEU A 52 -17.10 2.65 2.51
C LEU A 52 -16.81 2.12 1.11
N ASN A 53 -17.71 2.36 0.16
CA ASN A 53 -17.52 1.95 -1.24
C ASN A 53 -16.32 2.64 -1.87
N ALA A 54 -16.15 3.95 -1.61
CA ALA A 54 -15.00 4.71 -2.08
C ALA A 54 -13.68 4.19 -1.49
N GLN A 55 -13.67 3.88 -0.19
CA GLN A 55 -12.50 3.30 0.49
C GLN A 55 -12.14 1.92 -0.05
N LYS A 56 -13.15 1.09 -0.34
CA LYS A 56 -12.95 -0.23 -0.98
C LYS A 56 -12.29 -0.09 -2.34
N GLN A 57 -12.71 0.88 -3.13
CA GLN A 57 -12.13 1.15 -4.44
C GLN A 57 -10.65 1.56 -4.31
N VAL A 58 -10.34 2.50 -3.42
CA VAL A 58 -8.96 2.94 -3.13
C VAL A 58 -8.10 1.75 -2.70
N LEU A 59 -8.63 0.88 -1.82
CA LEU A 59 -7.92 -0.31 -1.38
C LEU A 59 -7.63 -1.27 -2.54
N THR A 60 -8.58 -1.48 -3.44
CA THR A 60 -8.40 -2.33 -4.63
C THR A 60 -7.32 -1.78 -5.54
N GLU A 61 -7.34 -0.46 -5.80
CA GLU A 61 -6.31 0.21 -6.61
C GLU A 61 -4.93 0.12 -5.97
N SER A 62 -4.86 0.29 -4.64
CA SER A 62 -3.61 0.15 -3.89
C SER A 62 -3.04 -1.26 -3.96
N LYS A 63 -3.89 -2.28 -3.85
CA LYS A 63 -3.48 -3.68 -4.02
C LYS A 63 -2.91 -3.96 -5.40
N GLN A 64 -3.53 -3.41 -6.44
CA GLN A 64 -3.04 -3.54 -7.82
C GLN A 64 -1.68 -2.86 -7.99
N THR A 65 -1.51 -1.68 -7.41
CA THR A 65 -0.22 -0.97 -7.43
C THR A 65 0.87 -1.76 -6.73
N ILE A 66 0.57 -2.33 -5.57
CA ILE A 66 1.51 -3.17 -4.82
C ILE A 66 1.91 -4.39 -5.65
N ALA A 67 0.94 -5.09 -6.26
CA ALA A 67 1.24 -6.25 -7.10
C ALA A 67 2.14 -5.90 -8.29
N ALA A 68 1.91 -4.75 -8.94
CA ALA A 68 2.77 -4.26 -10.01
C ALA A 68 4.19 -3.96 -9.51
N LYS A 69 4.32 -3.34 -8.34
CA LYS A 69 5.64 -3.06 -7.72
C LYS A 69 6.37 -4.34 -7.31
N GLU A 70 5.67 -5.34 -6.83
CA GLU A 70 6.25 -6.66 -6.53
C GLU A 70 6.82 -7.32 -7.79
N GLN A 71 6.13 -7.21 -8.92
CA GLN A 71 6.63 -7.71 -10.21
C GLN A 71 7.87 -6.93 -10.67
N GLU A 72 7.86 -5.59 -10.57
CA GLU A 72 9.03 -4.77 -10.90
C GLU A 72 10.23 -5.15 -10.04
N LEU A 73 10.00 -5.36 -8.73
CA LEU A 73 11.05 -5.76 -7.80
C LEU A 73 11.63 -7.14 -8.16
N ALA A 74 10.78 -8.11 -8.48
CA ALA A 74 11.21 -9.44 -8.89
C ALA A 74 12.07 -9.37 -10.16
N SER A 75 11.66 -8.56 -11.14
CA SER A 75 12.43 -8.35 -12.38
C SER A 75 13.77 -7.69 -12.10
N ALA A 76 13.81 -6.70 -11.22
CA ALA A 76 15.06 -6.04 -10.82
C ALA A 76 16.01 -6.99 -10.11
N GLN A 77 15.48 -7.86 -9.24
CA GLN A 77 16.28 -8.89 -8.55
C GLN A 77 16.90 -9.86 -9.55
N ASN A 78 16.16 -10.29 -10.58
CA ASN A 78 16.68 -11.14 -11.63
C ASN A 78 17.80 -10.45 -12.42
N THR A 79 17.62 -9.17 -12.75
CA THR A 79 18.65 -8.38 -13.43
C THR A 79 19.92 -8.26 -12.59
N ILE A 80 19.78 -8.03 -11.29
CA ILE A 80 20.92 -7.99 -10.36
C ILE A 80 21.65 -9.33 -10.34
N ALA A 81 20.93 -10.45 -10.25
CA ALA A 81 21.52 -11.78 -10.25
C ALA A 81 22.30 -12.06 -11.55
N GLU A 82 21.74 -11.68 -12.70
CA GLU A 82 22.42 -11.80 -14.00
C GLU A 82 23.68 -10.95 -14.06
N ASN A 83 23.62 -9.71 -13.54
CA ASN A 83 24.77 -8.81 -13.51
C ASN A 83 25.85 -9.34 -12.57
N GLU A 84 25.49 -9.90 -11.42
CA GLU A 84 26.42 -10.53 -10.49
C GLU A 84 27.15 -11.71 -11.15
N ALA A 85 26.40 -12.57 -11.88
CA ALA A 85 27.00 -13.68 -12.60
C ALA A 85 27.96 -13.20 -13.69
N SER A 86 27.59 -12.17 -14.44
CA SER A 86 28.47 -11.57 -15.45
C SER A 86 29.73 -10.97 -14.84
N LEU A 87 29.60 -10.31 -13.69
CA LEU A 87 30.72 -9.73 -12.96
C LEU A 87 31.68 -10.81 -12.46
N ASP A 88 31.15 -11.92 -11.92
CA ASP A 88 31.96 -13.04 -11.47
C ASP A 88 32.75 -13.67 -12.64
N SER A 89 32.12 -13.82 -13.80
CA SER A 89 32.78 -14.30 -15.01
C SER A 89 33.89 -13.36 -15.47
N ALA A 90 33.64 -12.05 -15.45
CA ALA A 90 34.64 -11.04 -15.82
C ALA A 90 35.84 -11.05 -14.84
N LYS A 91 35.58 -11.21 -13.54
CA LYS A 91 36.63 -11.34 -12.53
C LYS A 91 37.52 -12.57 -12.77
N ALA A 92 36.90 -13.70 -13.13
CA ALA A 92 37.65 -14.92 -13.44
C ALA A 92 38.51 -14.73 -14.70
N GLU A 93 38.00 -14.07 -15.75
CA GLU A 93 38.78 -13.75 -16.95
C GLU A 93 39.94 -12.82 -16.66
N ILE A 94 39.72 -11.81 -15.82
CA ILE A 94 40.82 -10.89 -15.40
C ILE A 94 41.91 -11.66 -14.64
N ALA A 95 41.52 -12.52 -13.70
CA ALA A 95 42.47 -13.31 -12.95
C ALA A 95 43.32 -14.23 -13.85
N GLU A 96 42.69 -14.86 -14.83
CA GLU A 96 43.39 -15.69 -15.81
C GLU A 96 44.35 -14.86 -16.68
N THR A 97 43.90 -13.70 -17.13
CA THR A 97 44.74 -12.79 -17.93
C THR A 97 45.95 -12.26 -17.13
N GLU A 98 45.75 -11.91 -15.87
CA GLU A 98 46.83 -11.49 -14.95
C GLU A 98 47.87 -12.60 -14.78
N LYS A 99 47.44 -13.84 -14.65
CA LYS A 99 48.33 -15.00 -14.56
C LYS A 99 49.15 -15.15 -15.84
N LYS A 100 48.53 -15.08 -16.99
CA LYS A 100 49.20 -15.13 -18.30
C LYS A 100 50.22 -14.00 -18.45
N LEU A 101 49.86 -12.80 -18.02
CA LEU A 101 50.75 -11.65 -18.08
C LEU A 101 51.96 -11.84 -17.17
N ASN A 102 51.78 -12.34 -15.94
CA ASN A 102 52.86 -12.63 -15.00
C ASN A 102 53.80 -13.72 -15.54
N ASP A 103 53.25 -14.78 -16.16
CA ASP A 103 54.02 -15.84 -16.78
C ASP A 103 54.85 -15.30 -17.95
N ALA A 104 54.28 -14.45 -18.81
CA ALA A 104 54.97 -13.80 -19.89
C ALA A 104 56.08 -12.87 -19.41
N GLN A 105 55.82 -12.09 -18.35
CA GLN A 105 56.85 -11.22 -17.75
C GLN A 105 58.03 -12.04 -17.20
N SER A 106 57.72 -13.16 -16.57
CA SER A 106 58.76 -14.08 -16.06
C SER A 106 59.62 -14.63 -17.19
N GLU A 107 59.01 -15.00 -18.31
CA GLU A 107 59.71 -15.50 -19.50
C GLU A 107 60.56 -14.41 -20.13
N ILE A 108 60.08 -13.19 -20.23
CA ILE A 108 60.84 -12.03 -20.72
C ILE A 108 62.07 -11.80 -19.84
N ASN A 109 61.91 -11.83 -18.53
CA ASN A 109 63.04 -11.68 -17.59
C ASN A 109 64.10 -12.76 -17.78
N LYS A 110 63.71 -14.00 -18.00
CA LYS A 110 64.64 -15.11 -18.30
C LYS A 110 65.37 -14.87 -19.62
N ASN A 111 64.69 -14.41 -20.66
CA ASN A 111 65.28 -14.16 -21.95
C ASN A 111 66.25 -12.97 -21.90
N GLU A 112 65.90 -11.91 -21.18
CA GLU A 112 66.80 -10.78 -20.95
C GLU A 112 68.11 -11.19 -20.29
N LYS A 113 68.03 -12.08 -19.27
CA LYS A 113 69.18 -12.63 -18.62
C LYS A 113 70.04 -13.45 -19.58
N LYS A 114 69.44 -14.33 -20.38
CA LYS A 114 70.16 -15.11 -21.40
C LYS A 114 70.87 -14.21 -22.41
N LEU A 115 70.19 -13.16 -22.82
CA LEU A 115 70.77 -12.19 -23.77
C LEU A 115 71.96 -11.46 -23.15
N ALA A 116 71.85 -11.02 -21.90
CA ALA A 116 72.94 -10.36 -21.18
C ALA A 116 74.12 -11.29 -21.04
N ASP A 117 73.92 -12.57 -20.67
CA ASP A 117 74.96 -13.56 -20.57
C ASP A 117 75.67 -13.84 -21.88
N ALA A 118 74.86 -13.94 -22.98
CA ALA A 118 75.41 -14.11 -24.35
C ALA A 118 76.24 -12.91 -24.81
N LYS A 119 75.82 -11.71 -24.51
CA LYS A 119 76.60 -10.47 -24.82
C LYS A 119 77.90 -10.45 -24.07
N LYS A 120 77.90 -10.85 -22.82
CA LYS A 120 79.14 -10.94 -22.00
C LYS A 120 80.09 -11.94 -22.59
N GLU A 121 79.60 -13.13 -22.97
CA GLU A 121 80.39 -14.21 -23.55
C GLU A 121 81.02 -13.79 -24.88
N ILE A 122 80.29 -13.11 -25.74
CA ILE A 122 80.79 -12.56 -27.00
C ILE A 122 81.95 -11.56 -26.74
N LYS A 123 81.74 -10.67 -25.78
CA LYS A 123 82.73 -9.66 -25.43
C LYS A 123 84.04 -10.29 -24.88
N GLU A 124 83.93 -11.33 -24.07
CA GLU A 124 85.09 -12.06 -23.52
C GLU A 124 85.90 -12.81 -24.60
N ASN A 125 85.22 -13.25 -25.67
CA ASN A 125 85.85 -13.99 -26.78
C ASN A 125 86.48 -13.10 -27.87
N GLU A 126 86.23 -11.82 -27.79
CA GLU A 126 86.89 -10.84 -28.69
C GLU A 126 88.29 -10.63 -28.18
#